data_9e2a252eccd8b8d4aa39f314555c3532
#
_entry.id   9e2a252eccd8b8d4aa39f314555c3532
#
_cell.length_a   1.000
_cell.length_b   1.000
_cell.length_c   1.000
_cell.angle_alpha   90.00
_cell.angle_beta   90.00
_cell.angle_gamma   90.00
#
_symmetry.space_group_name_H-M   'P 1'
#
loop_
_entity.id
_entity.type
_entity.pdbx_description
1 polymer ?
#
loop_
_entity_poly.entity_id
_entity_poly.type
_entity_poly.pdbx_seq_one_letter_code
_entity_poly.pdbx_strand_id
1 'polypeptide(L)'
;MEQYVIKGGNPLYGEVEIGGAKNAALPILAAAIMTDETVTIENLPNVRDINVLLQAIEGIGAKVERVNEHKVKINGSFINDVKVDNEFIRRIRASYYLIGALLGKYGKTEVALPGGCDIGSRPIDLHKKGFLAMGANVEIAYGFFKAEAEHLVGTHIYLDKVSVGATINIMMAATLAEGKTVIENAAKEPHVVDVANFLNSMGANIRGAGTDVIRVVGVEKLHKTEYSIIPDQIEAGTFMFAAAAAGGDVMVCNVIPKHLEATTAKLVEAGCEVEEFDDAVRVISDGKLNRTQVTTLPYPGFPTDMQPQMAVILGIAEGTSTVTESIFENRFKYVDELTKMGANIKVESNIAIISGVEKYTGARVNAPDLRAGAALVIAGLAAEGVTIVDDIHYIQRGYENFEGKLAELGANIERVTSEKELQKFILKVS
;
A
#
# COMPACT_ATOMS: atom_id res chain seq x y z
N MET A 1 1.95 -9.90 23.56
CA MET A 1 2.54 -8.65 23.03
C MET A 1 3.55 -9.07 21.98
N GLU A 2 3.39 -8.69 20.72
CA GLU A 2 4.32 -9.03 19.64
C GLU A 2 5.19 -7.82 19.31
N GLN A 3 6.49 -8.03 19.19
CA GLN A 3 7.48 -6.97 18.97
C GLN A 3 8.53 -7.44 17.97
N TYR A 4 9.13 -6.52 17.22
CA TYR A 4 10.41 -6.78 16.56
C TYR A 4 11.55 -6.29 17.43
N VAL A 5 12.59 -7.12 17.56
CA VAL A 5 13.83 -6.79 18.24
C VAL A 5 14.96 -6.83 17.23
N ILE A 6 15.73 -5.75 17.15
CA ILE A 6 16.71 -5.54 16.10
C ILE A 6 18.04 -5.14 16.73
N LYS A 7 19.11 -5.84 16.38
CA LYS A 7 20.48 -5.40 16.64
C LYS A 7 21.01 -4.78 15.35
N GLY A 8 21.15 -3.47 15.35
CA GLY A 8 21.63 -2.73 14.18
C GLY A 8 23.13 -2.82 13.96
N GLY A 9 23.58 -2.22 12.86
CA GLY A 9 24.99 -2.12 12.49
C GLY A 9 25.50 -3.24 11.58
N ASN A 10 24.62 -4.14 11.10
CA ASN A 10 25.00 -5.15 10.12
C ASN A 10 24.57 -4.71 8.72
N PRO A 11 25.50 -4.65 7.74
CA PRO A 11 25.16 -4.46 6.35
C PRO A 11 24.29 -5.61 5.82
N LEU A 12 23.45 -5.32 4.84
CA LEU A 12 22.57 -6.30 4.20
C LEU A 12 23.18 -6.80 2.89
N TYR A 13 23.12 -8.11 2.66
CA TYR A 13 23.61 -8.75 1.45
C TYR A 13 22.67 -9.85 0.99
N GLY A 14 22.54 -10.00 -0.31
CA GLY A 14 21.80 -11.10 -0.91
C GLY A 14 20.64 -10.65 -1.77
N GLU A 15 19.69 -11.55 -1.94
CA GLU A 15 18.52 -11.36 -2.79
C GLU A 15 17.24 -11.41 -1.94
N VAL A 16 16.27 -10.57 -2.29
CA VAL A 16 14.94 -10.57 -1.68
C VAL A 16 13.88 -10.64 -2.76
N GLU A 17 12.96 -11.58 -2.63
CA GLU A 17 11.83 -11.76 -3.53
C GLU A 17 10.65 -10.90 -3.09
N ILE A 18 10.11 -10.10 -3.99
CA ILE A 18 8.98 -9.21 -3.72
C ILE A 18 7.66 -9.91 -4.04
N GLY A 19 6.73 -9.82 -3.13
CA GLY A 19 5.39 -10.38 -3.27
C GLY A 19 4.43 -9.50 -4.07
N GLY A 20 3.19 -9.95 -4.18
CA GLY A 20 2.14 -9.22 -4.87
C GLY A 20 1.78 -7.90 -4.19
N ALA A 21 1.40 -6.91 -5.00
CA ALA A 21 1.06 -5.58 -4.52
C ALA A 21 -0.25 -5.59 -3.72
N LYS A 22 -0.18 -5.31 -2.42
CA LYS A 22 -1.37 -5.19 -1.56
C LYS A 22 -2.38 -4.17 -2.11
N ASN A 23 -1.89 -3.02 -2.56
CA ASN A 23 -2.74 -1.94 -3.06
C ASN A 23 -3.43 -2.29 -4.40
N ALA A 24 -2.92 -3.25 -5.15
CA ALA A 24 -3.58 -3.84 -6.32
C ALA A 24 -4.51 -4.99 -5.92
N ALA A 25 -4.07 -5.84 -5.00
CA ALA A 25 -4.82 -7.01 -4.54
C ALA A 25 -6.18 -6.64 -3.94
N LEU A 26 -6.24 -5.61 -3.10
CA LEU A 26 -7.49 -5.19 -2.45
C LEU A 26 -8.60 -4.83 -3.45
N PRO A 27 -8.40 -3.92 -4.42
CA PRO A 27 -9.44 -3.64 -5.42
C PRO A 27 -9.68 -4.78 -6.40
N ILE A 28 -8.68 -5.60 -6.73
CA ILE A 28 -8.86 -6.77 -7.60
C ILE A 28 -9.75 -7.82 -6.93
N LEU A 29 -9.58 -8.09 -5.63
CA LEU A 29 -10.47 -8.96 -4.87
C LEU A 29 -11.91 -8.44 -4.85
N ALA A 30 -12.09 -7.13 -4.69
CA ALA A 30 -13.41 -6.50 -4.78
C ALA A 30 -14.01 -6.65 -6.20
N ALA A 31 -13.22 -6.41 -7.25
CA ALA A 31 -13.65 -6.56 -8.63
C ALA A 31 -13.98 -8.02 -9.01
N ALA A 32 -13.34 -8.99 -8.40
CA ALA A 32 -13.56 -10.42 -8.66
C ALA A 32 -15.01 -10.87 -8.37
N ILE A 33 -15.73 -10.17 -7.49
CA ILE A 33 -17.15 -10.49 -7.21
C ILE A 33 -18.11 -9.98 -8.28
N MET A 34 -17.64 -9.19 -9.26
CA MET A 34 -18.50 -8.57 -10.28
C MET A 34 -18.95 -9.54 -11.37
N THR A 35 -18.42 -10.75 -11.41
CA THR A 35 -18.89 -11.84 -12.28
C THR A 35 -19.54 -12.96 -11.46
N ASP A 36 -20.42 -13.74 -12.11
CA ASP A 36 -21.01 -14.95 -11.55
C ASP A 36 -20.15 -16.21 -11.83
N GLU A 37 -19.06 -16.05 -12.55
CA GLU A 37 -18.11 -17.11 -12.84
C GLU A 37 -16.96 -17.12 -11.84
N THR A 38 -16.27 -18.25 -11.71
CA THR A 38 -15.13 -18.35 -10.78
C THR A 38 -13.89 -17.66 -11.34
N VAL A 39 -13.36 -16.75 -10.57
CA VAL A 39 -12.13 -15.99 -10.85
C VAL A 39 -10.99 -16.57 -10.02
N THR A 40 -9.84 -16.78 -10.65
CA THR A 40 -8.61 -17.23 -9.97
C THR A 40 -7.62 -16.07 -9.90
N ILE A 41 -7.12 -15.77 -8.70
CA ILE A 41 -6.16 -14.70 -8.46
C ILE A 41 -4.90 -15.30 -7.88
N GLU A 42 -3.76 -14.99 -8.52
CA GLU A 42 -2.42 -15.45 -8.17
C GLU A 42 -1.54 -14.30 -7.70
N ASN A 43 -0.40 -14.63 -7.11
CA ASN A 43 0.53 -13.67 -6.50
C ASN A 43 -0.15 -12.77 -5.45
N LEU A 44 -1.10 -13.33 -4.73
CA LEU A 44 -1.82 -12.65 -3.66
C LEU A 44 -0.93 -12.57 -2.41
N PRO A 45 -0.65 -11.38 -1.85
CA PRO A 45 0.14 -11.30 -0.62
C PRO A 45 -0.65 -11.84 0.58
N ASN A 46 0.01 -12.64 1.42
CA ASN A 46 -0.59 -13.18 2.63
C ASN A 46 -0.42 -12.19 3.80
N VAL A 47 -1.15 -11.09 3.74
CA VAL A 47 -1.13 -10.03 4.75
C VAL A 47 -2.50 -9.83 5.38
N ARG A 48 -2.52 -9.20 6.56
CA ARG A 48 -3.74 -9.07 7.35
C ARG A 48 -4.90 -8.37 6.62
N ASP A 49 -4.63 -7.28 5.91
CA ASP A 49 -5.67 -6.53 5.20
C ASP A 49 -6.36 -7.39 4.11
N ILE A 50 -5.60 -8.24 3.41
CA ILE A 50 -6.12 -9.18 2.41
C ILE A 50 -7.04 -10.22 3.07
N ASN A 51 -6.59 -10.80 4.18
CA ASN A 51 -7.36 -11.81 4.89
C ASN A 51 -8.70 -11.26 5.41
N VAL A 52 -8.69 -10.03 5.92
CA VAL A 52 -9.92 -9.35 6.38
C VAL A 52 -10.88 -9.08 5.22
N LEU A 53 -10.38 -8.65 4.05
CA LEU A 53 -11.23 -8.40 2.89
C LEU A 53 -11.84 -9.70 2.35
N LEU A 54 -11.08 -10.80 2.30
CA LEU A 54 -11.60 -12.12 1.90
C LEU A 54 -12.72 -12.58 2.82
N GLN A 55 -12.57 -12.41 4.14
CA GLN A 55 -13.62 -12.71 5.11
C GLN A 55 -14.87 -11.84 4.90
N ALA A 56 -14.69 -10.56 4.55
CA ALA A 56 -15.81 -9.67 4.27
C ALA A 56 -16.59 -10.09 3.00
N ILE A 57 -15.86 -10.46 1.95
CA ILE A 57 -16.44 -10.97 0.70
C ILE A 57 -17.20 -12.28 0.94
N GLU A 58 -16.64 -13.18 1.72
CA GLU A 58 -17.27 -14.44 2.13
C GLU A 58 -18.52 -14.16 2.98
N GLY A 59 -18.45 -13.18 3.88
CA GLY A 59 -19.54 -12.78 4.77
C GLY A 59 -20.78 -12.24 4.04
N ILE A 60 -20.64 -11.71 2.83
CA ILE A 60 -21.78 -11.29 1.98
C ILE A 60 -22.27 -12.40 1.03
N GLY A 61 -21.70 -13.58 1.12
CA GLY A 61 -22.15 -14.78 0.43
C GLY A 61 -21.28 -15.26 -0.72
N ALA A 62 -20.18 -14.59 -1.09
CA ALA A 62 -19.27 -15.12 -2.09
C ALA A 62 -18.60 -16.41 -1.62
N LYS A 63 -18.35 -17.32 -2.56
CA LYS A 63 -17.56 -18.51 -2.27
C LYS A 63 -16.08 -18.18 -2.46
N VAL A 64 -15.29 -18.35 -1.42
CA VAL A 64 -13.84 -18.11 -1.40
C VAL A 64 -13.13 -19.44 -1.12
N GLU A 65 -12.22 -19.84 -1.99
CA GLU A 65 -11.41 -21.04 -1.86
C GLU A 65 -9.93 -20.67 -1.92
N ARG A 66 -9.21 -20.83 -0.81
CA ARG A 66 -7.76 -20.70 -0.81
C ARG A 66 -7.12 -21.95 -1.38
N VAL A 67 -6.46 -21.82 -2.54
CA VAL A 67 -5.71 -22.90 -3.16
C VAL A 67 -4.36 -23.07 -2.46
N ASN A 68 -3.71 -21.96 -2.14
CA ASN A 68 -2.49 -21.89 -1.32
C ASN A 68 -2.36 -20.50 -0.69
N GLU A 69 -1.23 -20.19 -0.08
CA GLU A 69 -0.99 -18.91 0.60
C GLU A 69 -1.12 -17.70 -0.34
N HIS A 70 -0.80 -17.87 -1.63
CA HIS A 70 -0.72 -16.79 -2.62
C HIS A 70 -1.70 -16.95 -3.79
N LYS A 71 -2.64 -17.91 -3.70
CA LYS A 71 -3.63 -18.18 -4.76
C LYS A 71 -5.02 -18.42 -4.18
N VAL A 72 -6.02 -17.72 -4.71
CA VAL A 72 -7.41 -17.81 -4.28
C VAL A 72 -8.34 -17.92 -5.47
N LYS A 73 -9.44 -18.65 -5.30
CA LYS A 73 -10.58 -18.67 -6.22
C LYS A 73 -11.76 -17.98 -5.56
N ILE A 74 -12.42 -17.11 -6.30
CA ILE A 74 -13.60 -16.36 -5.84
C ILE A 74 -14.73 -16.55 -6.83
N ASN A 75 -15.91 -16.87 -6.30
CA ASN A 75 -17.14 -16.94 -7.08
C ASN A 75 -18.22 -16.05 -6.43
N GLY A 76 -18.61 -15.00 -7.16
CA GLY A 76 -19.58 -14.01 -6.71
C GLY A 76 -21.05 -14.38 -6.98
N SER A 77 -21.36 -15.54 -7.59
CA SER A 77 -22.74 -15.93 -7.92
C SER A 77 -23.61 -16.21 -6.69
N PHE A 78 -23.00 -16.48 -5.56
CA PHE A 78 -23.68 -16.81 -4.29
C PHE A 78 -23.90 -15.59 -3.39
N ILE A 79 -23.48 -14.40 -3.81
CA ILE A 79 -23.67 -13.16 -3.04
C ILE A 79 -25.17 -12.91 -2.89
N ASN A 80 -25.63 -12.75 -1.65
CA ASN A 80 -27.03 -12.58 -1.29
C ASN A 80 -27.28 -11.33 -0.43
N ASP A 81 -26.24 -10.57 -0.13
CA ASP A 81 -26.33 -9.31 0.60
C ASP A 81 -25.42 -8.27 -0.04
N VAL A 82 -25.85 -7.02 -0.05
CA VAL A 82 -25.08 -5.86 -0.51
C VAL A 82 -24.64 -4.96 0.65
N LYS A 83 -24.97 -5.39 1.89
CA LYS A 83 -24.56 -4.73 3.12
C LYS A 83 -23.28 -5.36 3.65
N VAL A 84 -22.23 -4.58 3.67
CA VAL A 84 -20.93 -4.97 4.22
C VAL A 84 -20.73 -4.29 5.57
N ASP A 85 -20.99 -5.02 6.64
CA ASP A 85 -20.88 -4.53 8.01
C ASP A 85 -20.39 -5.65 8.93
N ASN A 86 -19.09 -5.73 9.11
CA ASN A 86 -18.51 -6.57 10.14
C ASN A 86 -17.44 -5.81 10.94
N GLU A 87 -17.15 -6.28 12.13
CA GLU A 87 -16.21 -5.63 13.04
C GLU A 87 -14.82 -5.40 12.41
N PHE A 88 -14.38 -6.32 11.55
CA PHE A 88 -13.07 -6.25 10.94
C PHE A 88 -13.03 -5.26 9.79
N ILE A 89 -14.10 -5.17 8.98
CA ILE A 89 -14.15 -4.28 7.83
C ILE A 89 -14.08 -2.81 8.22
N ARG A 90 -14.58 -2.45 9.40
CA ARG A 90 -14.52 -1.11 9.96
C ARG A 90 -13.09 -0.65 10.28
N ARG A 91 -12.14 -1.60 10.36
CA ARG A 91 -10.72 -1.36 10.66
C ARG A 91 -9.86 -1.24 9.41
N ILE A 92 -10.37 -1.63 8.24
CA ILE A 92 -9.65 -1.55 6.98
C ILE A 92 -10.35 -0.64 5.99
N ARG A 93 -9.58 0.21 5.33
CA ARG A 93 -10.11 1.14 4.31
C ARG A 93 -10.42 0.48 2.98
N ALA A 94 -9.93 -0.72 2.75
CA ALA A 94 -10.19 -1.51 1.57
C ALA A 94 -11.68 -1.84 1.36
N SER A 95 -12.49 -1.73 2.40
CA SER A 95 -13.96 -1.82 2.30
C SER A 95 -14.55 -0.87 1.26
N TYR A 96 -13.94 0.27 1.03
CA TYR A 96 -14.41 1.23 0.02
C TYR A 96 -14.41 0.69 -1.40
N TYR A 97 -13.54 -0.26 -1.75
CA TYR A 97 -13.54 -0.86 -3.08
C TYR A 97 -14.78 -1.72 -3.34
N LEU A 98 -15.41 -2.25 -2.29
CA LEU A 98 -16.68 -2.97 -2.41
C LEU A 98 -17.84 -2.05 -2.83
N ILE A 99 -17.75 -0.74 -2.59
CA ILE A 99 -18.77 0.22 -3.00
C ILE A 99 -18.96 0.18 -4.52
N GLY A 100 -17.90 0.41 -5.29
CA GLY A 100 -17.98 0.41 -6.74
C GLY A 100 -18.32 -0.95 -7.33
N ALA A 101 -17.79 -2.02 -6.79
CA ALA A 101 -18.05 -3.38 -7.24
C ALA A 101 -19.52 -3.80 -7.05
N LEU A 102 -20.07 -3.58 -5.86
CA LEU A 102 -21.46 -3.93 -5.54
C LEU A 102 -22.46 -3.02 -6.27
N LEU A 103 -22.19 -1.71 -6.31
CA LEU A 103 -23.03 -0.78 -7.04
C LEU A 103 -23.06 -1.11 -8.54
N GLY A 104 -21.92 -1.43 -9.14
CA GLY A 104 -21.82 -1.81 -10.55
C GLY A 104 -22.59 -3.09 -10.87
N LYS A 105 -22.47 -4.11 -10.03
CA LYS A 105 -23.10 -5.42 -10.27
C LYS A 105 -24.59 -5.46 -9.90
N TYR A 106 -24.95 -4.89 -8.74
CA TYR A 106 -26.28 -5.05 -8.15
C TYR A 106 -27.14 -3.78 -8.19
N GLY A 107 -26.58 -2.65 -8.65
CA GLY A 107 -27.25 -1.34 -8.60
C GLY A 107 -27.44 -0.82 -7.17
N LYS A 108 -26.87 -1.49 -6.16
CA LYS A 108 -27.07 -1.14 -4.74
C LYS A 108 -25.85 -1.54 -3.92
N THR A 109 -25.52 -0.73 -2.94
CA THR A 109 -24.44 -1.00 -1.98
C THR A 109 -24.69 -0.28 -0.66
N GLU A 110 -24.36 -0.94 0.46
CA GLU A 110 -24.33 -0.37 1.79
C GLU A 110 -23.04 -0.86 2.49
N VAL A 111 -22.03 0.01 2.56
CA VAL A 111 -20.74 -0.35 3.13
C VAL A 111 -20.43 0.48 4.35
N ALA A 112 -20.10 -0.18 5.47
CA ALA A 112 -19.68 0.49 6.67
C ALA A 112 -18.40 1.31 6.43
N LEU A 113 -18.44 2.57 6.84
CA LEU A 113 -17.29 3.46 6.76
C LEU A 113 -16.24 3.03 7.78
N PRO A 114 -14.98 2.88 7.39
CA PRO A 114 -13.91 2.64 8.34
C PRO A 114 -13.75 3.84 9.27
N GLY A 115 -13.36 3.59 10.50
CA GLY A 115 -12.99 4.62 11.46
C GLY A 115 -11.88 5.54 10.94
N GLY A 116 -11.61 6.64 11.64
CA GLY A 116 -10.64 7.65 11.25
C GLY A 116 -9.28 7.09 10.85
N CYS A 117 -8.57 7.81 9.99
CA CYS A 117 -7.22 7.46 9.60
C CYS A 117 -6.22 8.28 10.37
N ASP A 118 -5.22 7.61 10.90
CA ASP A 118 -4.18 8.27 11.66
C ASP A 118 -3.24 9.14 10.81
N ILE A 119 -3.19 8.94 9.49
CA ILE A 119 -2.30 9.68 8.58
C ILE A 119 -2.94 10.87 7.86
N GLY A 120 -4.25 11.08 8.00
CA GLY A 120 -4.97 12.19 7.38
C GLY A 120 -6.37 11.85 6.90
N SER A 121 -7.12 12.89 6.51
CA SER A 121 -8.47 12.73 5.98
C SER A 121 -8.43 12.05 4.60
N ARG A 122 -9.38 11.14 4.37
CA ARG A 122 -9.61 10.56 3.04
C ARG A 122 -11.08 10.72 2.72
N PRO A 123 -11.46 11.92 2.26
CA PRO A 123 -12.84 12.21 1.97
C PRO A 123 -13.36 11.29 0.85
N ILE A 124 -14.61 10.88 0.96
CA ILE A 124 -15.34 10.07 -0.02
C ILE A 124 -16.25 10.89 -0.92
N ASP A 125 -16.09 12.20 -0.87
CA ASP A 125 -16.82 13.18 -1.68
C ASP A 125 -16.62 12.96 -3.18
N LEU A 126 -15.42 12.61 -3.62
CA LEU A 126 -15.15 12.29 -5.03
C LEU A 126 -15.83 10.98 -5.48
N HIS A 127 -15.92 9.97 -4.61
CA HIS A 127 -16.72 8.77 -4.86
C HIS A 127 -18.20 9.13 -5.04
N LYS A 128 -18.72 9.91 -4.09
CA LYS A 128 -20.10 10.41 -4.13
C LYS A 128 -20.37 11.22 -5.42
N LYS A 129 -19.45 12.14 -5.76
CA LYS A 129 -19.54 12.94 -6.99
C LYS A 129 -19.66 12.06 -8.23
N GLY A 130 -18.80 11.07 -8.37
CA GLY A 130 -18.78 10.15 -9.51
C GLY A 130 -20.07 9.34 -9.62
N PHE A 131 -20.53 8.74 -8.52
CA PHE A 131 -21.75 7.93 -8.53
C PHE A 131 -23.02 8.76 -8.75
N LEU A 132 -23.11 9.97 -8.18
CA LEU A 132 -24.20 10.90 -8.48
C LEU A 132 -24.23 11.27 -9.97
N ALA A 133 -23.07 11.54 -10.57
CA ALA A 133 -22.96 11.84 -11.99
C ALA A 133 -23.41 10.68 -12.88
N MET A 134 -23.23 9.43 -12.42
CA MET A 134 -23.69 8.21 -13.11
C MET A 134 -25.17 7.87 -12.84
N GLY A 135 -25.89 8.71 -12.11
CA GLY A 135 -27.32 8.56 -11.86
C GLY A 135 -27.68 7.79 -10.59
N ALA A 136 -26.73 7.48 -9.72
CA ALA A 136 -27.04 6.86 -8.42
C ALA A 136 -27.51 7.90 -7.39
N ASN A 137 -28.40 7.46 -6.49
CA ASN A 137 -28.67 8.16 -5.25
C ASN A 137 -27.61 7.77 -4.22
N VAL A 138 -27.03 8.74 -3.53
CA VAL A 138 -25.95 8.48 -2.55
C VAL A 138 -26.28 9.14 -1.22
N GLU A 139 -26.28 8.35 -0.17
CA GLU A 139 -26.47 8.79 1.21
C GLU A 139 -25.26 8.35 2.07
N ILE A 140 -24.81 9.25 2.92
CA ILE A 140 -23.82 8.94 3.96
C ILE A 140 -24.50 9.18 5.30
N ALA A 141 -24.89 8.10 5.96
CA ALA A 141 -25.65 8.16 7.19
C ALA A 141 -25.35 6.96 8.10
N TYR A 142 -25.42 7.19 9.42
CA TYR A 142 -25.25 6.16 10.45
C TYR A 142 -23.95 5.35 10.33
N GLY A 143 -22.89 5.96 9.82
CA GLY A 143 -21.60 5.29 9.63
C GLY A 143 -21.52 4.40 8.39
N PHE A 144 -22.44 4.56 7.45
CA PHE A 144 -22.46 3.81 6.18
C PHE A 144 -22.39 4.75 4.97
N PHE A 145 -21.77 4.26 3.92
CA PHE A 145 -21.94 4.73 2.56
C PHE A 145 -23.01 3.87 1.89
N LYS A 146 -24.08 4.51 1.46
CA LYS A 146 -25.19 3.86 0.74
C LYS A 146 -25.31 4.47 -0.65
N ALA A 147 -25.42 3.63 -1.66
CA ALA A 147 -25.72 4.08 -3.01
C ALA A 147 -26.68 3.10 -3.69
N GLU A 148 -27.57 3.65 -4.51
CA GLU A 148 -28.57 2.90 -5.23
C GLU A 148 -28.88 3.57 -6.58
N ALA A 149 -28.97 2.77 -7.64
CA ALA A 149 -29.36 3.18 -8.96
C ALA A 149 -30.18 2.07 -9.63
N GLU A 150 -31.25 2.42 -10.31
CA GLU A 150 -31.97 1.47 -11.15
C GLU A 150 -31.09 1.07 -12.35
N HIS A 151 -30.46 2.07 -12.98
CA HIS A 151 -29.46 1.90 -14.02
C HIS A 151 -28.36 2.94 -13.85
N LEU A 152 -27.10 2.50 -13.88
CA LEU A 152 -25.97 3.40 -13.98
C LEU A 152 -25.76 3.79 -15.44
N VAL A 153 -25.59 5.07 -15.69
CA VAL A 153 -25.38 5.61 -17.04
C VAL A 153 -24.01 6.26 -17.14
N GLY A 154 -23.28 5.88 -18.17
CA GLY A 154 -21.97 6.44 -18.47
C GLY A 154 -22.03 7.95 -18.70
N THR A 155 -21.08 8.67 -18.19
CA THR A 155 -21.01 10.12 -18.24
C THR A 155 -19.56 10.62 -18.18
N HIS A 156 -19.38 11.92 -18.31
CA HIS A 156 -18.09 12.57 -18.15
C HIS A 156 -17.92 13.05 -16.71
N ILE A 157 -16.84 12.60 -16.07
CA ILE A 157 -16.55 12.87 -14.67
C ILE A 157 -15.14 13.50 -14.55
N TYR A 158 -15.08 14.74 -14.05
CA TYR A 158 -13.83 15.40 -13.71
C TYR A 158 -13.59 15.28 -12.21
N LEU A 159 -12.44 14.73 -11.83
CA LEU A 159 -12.00 14.65 -10.42
C LEU A 159 -11.23 15.92 -10.03
N ASP A 160 -11.72 16.65 -9.05
CA ASP A 160 -11.12 17.91 -8.60
C ASP A 160 -9.71 17.70 -7.99
N LYS A 161 -9.46 16.49 -7.52
CA LYS A 161 -8.14 16.02 -7.06
C LYS A 161 -7.89 14.60 -7.56
N VAL A 162 -6.63 14.28 -7.81
CA VAL A 162 -6.25 12.90 -8.10
C VAL A 162 -6.57 12.02 -6.89
N SER A 163 -7.38 11.01 -7.10
CA SER A 163 -7.79 10.06 -6.05
C SER A 163 -7.78 8.63 -6.59
N VAL A 164 -6.91 7.80 -6.05
CA VAL A 164 -6.83 6.37 -6.39
C VAL A 164 -8.15 5.67 -6.09
N GLY A 165 -8.68 5.86 -4.88
CA GLY A 165 -9.91 5.21 -4.46
C GLY A 165 -11.12 5.58 -5.31
N ALA A 166 -11.30 6.87 -5.61
CA ALA A 166 -12.39 7.34 -6.47
C ALA A 166 -12.23 6.83 -7.90
N THR A 167 -11.01 6.92 -8.47
CA THR A 167 -10.73 6.43 -9.83
C THR A 167 -11.10 4.96 -9.97
N ILE A 168 -10.64 4.11 -9.06
CA ILE A 168 -10.89 2.66 -9.11
C ILE A 168 -12.38 2.35 -8.91
N ASN A 169 -13.03 2.96 -7.93
CA ASN A 169 -14.45 2.71 -7.65
C ASN A 169 -15.36 3.13 -8.80
N ILE A 170 -15.12 4.31 -9.37
CA ILE A 170 -15.87 4.80 -10.53
C ILE A 170 -15.61 3.90 -11.75
N MET A 171 -14.36 3.51 -11.98
CA MET A 171 -13.98 2.60 -13.06
C MET A 171 -14.68 1.25 -12.94
N MET A 172 -14.74 0.64 -11.76
CA MET A 172 -15.46 -0.61 -11.51
C MET A 172 -16.96 -0.45 -11.80
N ALA A 173 -17.61 0.56 -11.22
CA ALA A 173 -19.03 0.80 -11.43
C ALA A 173 -19.36 1.06 -12.91
N ALA A 174 -18.50 1.81 -13.61
CA ALA A 174 -18.67 2.13 -15.03
C ALA A 174 -18.56 0.91 -15.95
N THR A 175 -17.89 -0.15 -15.51
CA THR A 175 -17.68 -1.38 -16.30
C THR A 175 -19.01 -2.04 -16.72
N LEU A 176 -20.04 -1.95 -15.89
CA LEU A 176 -21.37 -2.52 -16.15
C LEU A 176 -22.47 -1.44 -16.34
N ALA A 177 -22.09 -0.17 -16.45
CA ALA A 177 -23.01 0.93 -16.71
C ALA A 177 -23.38 1.01 -18.21
N GLU A 178 -24.53 1.61 -18.51
CA GLU A 178 -24.93 1.85 -19.89
C GLU A 178 -24.08 2.95 -20.54
N GLY A 179 -23.57 2.71 -21.75
CA GLY A 179 -22.86 3.69 -22.53
C GLY A 179 -21.39 3.87 -22.14
N LYS A 180 -20.88 5.09 -22.22
CA LYS A 180 -19.46 5.42 -22.06
C LYS A 180 -19.25 6.36 -20.88
N THR A 181 -18.33 6.02 -20.01
CA THR A 181 -17.83 6.88 -18.93
C THR A 181 -16.43 7.39 -19.27
N VAL A 182 -16.20 8.68 -19.05
CA VAL A 182 -14.88 9.31 -19.16
C VAL A 182 -14.50 9.86 -17.79
N ILE A 183 -13.38 9.41 -17.25
CA ILE A 183 -12.85 9.89 -15.97
C ILE A 183 -11.64 10.75 -16.28
N GLU A 184 -11.72 12.05 -16.01
CA GLU A 184 -10.62 13.01 -16.17
C GLU A 184 -9.95 13.32 -14.84
N ASN A 185 -8.67 13.67 -14.90
CA ASN A 185 -7.79 13.82 -13.75
C ASN A 185 -7.69 12.53 -12.90
N ALA A 186 -7.72 11.40 -13.60
CA ALA A 186 -7.65 10.07 -13.00
C ALA A 186 -6.28 9.80 -12.36
N ALA A 187 -6.26 8.96 -11.35
CA ALA A 187 -5.03 8.43 -10.78
C ALA A 187 -4.30 7.52 -11.78
N LYS A 188 -2.97 7.57 -11.78
CA LYS A 188 -2.08 6.89 -12.73
C LYS A 188 -1.25 5.76 -12.11
N GLU A 189 -1.42 5.54 -10.82
CA GLU A 189 -0.64 4.56 -10.06
C GLU A 189 -0.66 3.17 -10.70
N PRO A 190 0.44 2.40 -10.63
CA PRO A 190 0.52 1.06 -11.22
C PRO A 190 -0.62 0.13 -10.84
N HIS A 191 -1.12 0.22 -9.60
CA HIS A 191 -2.24 -0.61 -9.16
C HIS A 191 -3.59 -0.17 -9.76
N VAL A 192 -3.75 1.07 -10.21
CA VAL A 192 -4.93 1.49 -11.00
C VAL A 192 -4.90 0.82 -12.37
N VAL A 193 -3.73 0.77 -13.00
CA VAL A 193 -3.52 0.08 -14.27
C VAL A 193 -3.77 -1.41 -14.12
N ASP A 194 -3.30 -2.01 -13.05
CA ASP A 194 -3.46 -3.44 -12.77
C ASP A 194 -4.94 -3.83 -12.60
N VAL A 195 -5.72 -3.01 -11.89
CA VAL A 195 -7.18 -3.20 -11.78
C VAL A 195 -7.87 -3.10 -13.15
N ALA A 196 -7.49 -2.13 -13.99
CA ALA A 196 -8.03 -1.99 -15.33
C ALA A 196 -7.69 -3.22 -16.20
N ASN A 197 -6.46 -3.72 -16.13
CA ASN A 197 -6.03 -4.92 -16.83
C ASN A 197 -6.79 -6.16 -16.35
N PHE A 198 -6.98 -6.28 -15.04
CA PHE A 198 -7.78 -7.35 -14.46
C PHE A 198 -9.23 -7.32 -14.96
N LEU A 199 -9.90 -6.17 -14.90
CA LEU A 199 -11.26 -6.01 -15.42
C LEU A 199 -11.35 -6.29 -16.93
N ASN A 200 -10.37 -5.83 -17.72
CA ASN A 200 -10.29 -6.13 -19.14
C ASN A 200 -10.09 -7.62 -19.40
N SER A 201 -9.34 -8.33 -18.58
CA SER A 201 -9.21 -9.80 -18.67
C SER A 201 -10.52 -10.54 -18.39
N MET A 202 -11.43 -9.89 -17.66
CA MET A 202 -12.79 -10.38 -17.44
C MET A 202 -13.80 -9.98 -18.55
N GLY A 203 -13.35 -9.25 -19.56
CA GLY A 203 -14.19 -8.83 -20.69
C GLY A 203 -14.66 -7.37 -20.62
N ALA A 204 -14.15 -6.55 -19.69
CA ALA A 204 -14.42 -5.11 -19.67
C ALA A 204 -13.76 -4.39 -20.86
N ASN A 205 -14.21 -3.17 -21.13
CA ASN A 205 -13.66 -2.32 -22.16
C ASN A 205 -13.17 -1.01 -21.55
N ILE A 206 -11.94 -1.04 -21.01
CA ILE A 206 -11.30 0.08 -20.34
C ILE A 206 -10.04 0.48 -21.11
N ARG A 207 -9.89 1.76 -21.42
CA ARG A 207 -8.73 2.33 -22.11
C ARG A 207 -8.23 3.57 -21.39
N GLY A 208 -6.93 3.84 -21.51
CA GLY A 208 -6.29 5.03 -20.96
C GLY A 208 -5.87 4.90 -19.49
N ALA A 209 -5.99 3.73 -18.86
CA ALA A 209 -5.42 3.50 -17.52
C ALA A 209 -3.90 3.77 -17.54
N GLY A 210 -3.40 4.47 -16.51
CA GLY A 210 -2.03 4.97 -16.48
C GLY A 210 -1.84 6.36 -17.10
N THR A 211 -2.90 6.92 -17.66
CA THR A 211 -2.98 8.33 -18.09
C THR A 211 -3.97 9.11 -17.22
N ASP A 212 -4.05 10.41 -17.41
CA ASP A 212 -5.00 11.26 -16.68
C ASP A 212 -6.46 11.15 -17.18
N VAL A 213 -6.69 10.40 -18.27
CA VAL A 213 -8.04 10.19 -18.82
C VAL A 213 -8.30 8.70 -19.04
N ILE A 214 -9.23 8.16 -18.27
CA ILE A 214 -9.70 6.77 -18.43
C ILE A 214 -11.06 6.76 -19.10
N ARG A 215 -11.23 5.89 -20.09
CA ARG A 215 -12.48 5.67 -20.82
C ARG A 215 -12.97 4.25 -20.60
N VAL A 216 -14.21 4.13 -20.14
CA VAL A 216 -14.86 2.85 -19.90
C VAL A 216 -16.12 2.78 -20.75
N VAL A 217 -16.21 1.78 -21.61
CA VAL A 217 -17.45 1.44 -22.31
C VAL A 217 -18.10 0.27 -21.57
N GLY A 218 -19.31 0.48 -21.07
CA GLY A 218 -20.01 -0.54 -20.31
C GLY A 218 -20.27 -1.81 -21.13
N VAL A 219 -20.24 -2.95 -20.44
CA VAL A 219 -20.52 -4.28 -21.01
C VAL A 219 -21.69 -4.94 -20.26
N GLU A 220 -22.37 -5.89 -20.89
CA GLU A 220 -23.52 -6.55 -20.28
C GLU A 220 -23.14 -7.44 -19.10
N LYS A 221 -21.98 -8.11 -19.19
CA LYS A 221 -21.46 -9.01 -18.15
C LYS A 221 -19.96 -9.17 -18.22
N LEU A 222 -19.39 -9.58 -17.09
CA LEU A 222 -18.00 -9.98 -16.96
C LEU A 222 -17.89 -11.51 -16.87
N HIS A 223 -16.72 -12.02 -17.20
CA HIS A 223 -16.44 -13.46 -17.31
C HIS A 223 -15.33 -13.89 -16.36
N LYS A 224 -15.14 -15.21 -16.24
CA LYS A 224 -14.02 -15.80 -15.51
C LYS A 224 -12.67 -15.37 -16.09
N THR A 225 -11.69 -15.29 -15.24
CA THR A 225 -10.28 -15.07 -15.59
C THR A 225 -9.36 -15.75 -14.59
N GLU A 226 -8.13 -15.98 -15.00
CA GLU A 226 -7.00 -16.27 -14.13
C GLU A 226 -6.01 -15.12 -14.26
N TYR A 227 -5.65 -14.50 -13.15
CA TYR A 227 -4.89 -13.24 -13.16
C TYR A 227 -3.84 -13.23 -12.06
N SER A 228 -2.64 -12.80 -12.41
CA SER A 228 -1.54 -12.62 -11.47
C SER A 228 -1.36 -11.13 -11.15
N ILE A 229 -1.38 -10.79 -9.87
CA ILE A 229 -1.20 -9.43 -9.36
C ILE A 229 0.24 -8.97 -9.60
N ILE A 230 0.43 -7.68 -9.94
CA ILE A 230 1.75 -7.07 -10.10
C ILE A 230 2.55 -7.12 -8.79
N PRO A 231 3.91 -7.11 -8.87
CA PRO A 231 4.77 -6.98 -7.69
C PRO A 231 4.55 -5.68 -6.93
N ASP A 232 4.72 -5.72 -5.60
CA ASP A 232 4.53 -4.55 -4.72
C ASP A 232 5.72 -3.59 -4.79
N GLN A 233 5.53 -2.46 -5.47
CA GLN A 233 6.55 -1.41 -5.55
C GLN A 233 6.90 -0.79 -4.18
N ILE A 234 5.97 -0.80 -3.22
CA ILE A 234 6.20 -0.21 -1.90
C ILE A 234 7.02 -1.16 -1.03
N GLU A 235 6.75 -2.47 -1.08
CA GLU A 235 7.62 -3.47 -0.46
C GLU A 235 9.03 -3.41 -1.07
N ALA A 236 9.13 -3.39 -2.39
CA ALA A 236 10.40 -3.28 -3.10
C ALA A 236 11.20 -2.05 -2.67
N GLY A 237 10.59 -0.87 -2.72
CA GLY A 237 11.22 0.38 -2.27
C GLY A 237 11.63 0.34 -0.80
N THR A 238 10.85 -0.30 0.07
CA THR A 238 11.18 -0.45 1.48
C THR A 238 12.47 -1.27 1.67
N PHE A 239 12.67 -2.35 0.92
CA PHE A 239 13.93 -3.11 0.94
C PHE A 239 15.10 -2.33 0.30
N MET A 240 14.85 -1.53 -0.74
CA MET A 240 15.85 -0.62 -1.30
C MET A 240 16.33 0.40 -0.25
N PHE A 241 15.41 0.98 0.52
CA PHE A 241 15.75 1.89 1.62
C PHE A 241 16.45 1.17 2.79
N ALA A 242 16.09 -0.08 3.07
CA ALA A 242 16.79 -0.89 4.07
C ALA A 242 18.26 -1.10 3.70
N ALA A 243 18.55 -1.42 2.44
CA ALA A 243 19.93 -1.54 1.92
C ALA A 243 20.68 -0.20 1.99
N ALA A 244 20.01 0.91 1.65
CA ALA A 244 20.61 2.24 1.74
C ALA A 244 20.97 2.62 3.18
N ALA A 245 20.10 2.34 4.15
CA ALA A 245 20.29 2.70 5.55
C ALA A 245 21.32 1.83 6.28
N ALA A 246 21.24 0.52 6.09
CA ALA A 246 22.13 -0.43 6.75
C ALA A 246 23.50 -0.54 6.07
N GLY A 247 23.60 -0.10 4.79
CA GLY A 247 24.71 -0.40 3.91
C GLY A 247 24.64 -1.83 3.38
N GLY A 248 25.47 -2.14 2.40
CA GLY A 248 25.59 -3.47 1.81
C GLY A 248 25.26 -3.50 0.32
N ASP A 249 24.80 -4.65 -0.16
CA ASP A 249 24.55 -4.96 -1.57
C ASP A 249 23.36 -5.93 -1.68
N VAL A 250 22.20 -5.41 -2.08
CA VAL A 250 20.94 -6.15 -2.09
C VAL A 250 20.33 -6.13 -3.49
N MET A 251 20.00 -7.31 -4.00
CA MET A 251 19.20 -7.52 -5.19
C MET A 251 17.73 -7.66 -4.80
N VAL A 252 16.90 -6.74 -5.26
CA VAL A 252 15.44 -6.77 -5.07
C VAL A 252 14.81 -7.37 -6.31
N CYS A 253 14.35 -8.63 -6.20
CA CYS A 253 13.87 -9.45 -7.31
C CYS A 253 12.35 -9.45 -7.43
N ASN A 254 11.84 -9.86 -8.60
CA ASN A 254 10.42 -9.87 -8.93
C ASN A 254 9.80 -8.47 -8.79
N VAL A 255 10.34 -7.50 -9.50
CA VAL A 255 9.86 -6.12 -9.53
C VAL A 255 9.65 -5.64 -10.96
N ILE A 256 8.94 -4.55 -11.10
CA ILE A 256 8.86 -3.80 -12.36
C ILE A 256 9.64 -2.51 -12.14
N PRO A 257 10.89 -2.39 -12.64
CA PRO A 257 11.78 -1.25 -12.33
C PRO A 257 11.14 0.10 -12.69
N LYS A 258 10.34 0.14 -13.74
CA LYS A 258 9.59 1.34 -14.12
C LYS A 258 8.67 1.88 -13.01
N HIS A 259 8.16 1.03 -12.16
CA HIS A 259 7.33 1.45 -11.02
C HIS A 259 8.15 2.09 -9.90
N LEU A 260 9.47 1.93 -9.92
CA LEU A 260 10.42 2.38 -8.90
C LEU A 260 11.24 3.61 -9.31
N GLU A 261 10.99 4.20 -10.49
CA GLU A 261 11.81 5.30 -11.04
C GLU A 261 12.02 6.46 -10.05
N ALA A 262 10.96 6.90 -9.36
CA ALA A 262 11.06 7.99 -8.39
C ALA A 262 11.90 7.60 -7.15
N THR A 263 11.78 6.36 -6.70
CA THR A 263 12.57 5.81 -5.58
C THR A 263 14.03 5.64 -5.97
N THR A 264 14.30 5.05 -7.12
CA THR A 264 15.64 4.90 -7.70
C THR A 264 16.33 6.25 -7.83
N ALA A 265 15.66 7.24 -8.41
CA ALA A 265 16.22 8.58 -8.59
C ALA A 265 16.63 9.20 -7.25
N LYS A 266 15.81 9.08 -6.20
CA LYS A 266 16.12 9.65 -4.87
C LYS A 266 17.23 8.89 -4.15
N LEU A 267 17.33 7.58 -4.32
CA LEU A 267 18.46 6.80 -3.78
C LEU A 267 19.78 7.15 -4.46
N VAL A 268 19.78 7.37 -5.77
CA VAL A 268 20.96 7.83 -6.52
C VAL A 268 21.38 9.24 -6.06
N GLU A 269 20.43 10.17 -5.91
CA GLU A 269 20.70 11.51 -5.34
C GLU A 269 21.30 11.42 -3.92
N ALA A 270 20.82 10.45 -3.12
CA ALA A 270 21.32 10.21 -1.76
C ALA A 270 22.69 9.50 -1.75
N GLY A 271 23.26 9.14 -2.90
CA GLY A 271 24.61 8.59 -3.03
C GLY A 271 24.67 7.06 -3.11
N CYS A 272 23.54 6.37 -3.25
CA CYS A 272 23.55 4.94 -3.51
C CYS A 272 23.84 4.65 -4.99
N GLU A 273 24.48 3.52 -5.25
CA GLU A 273 24.55 2.94 -6.60
C GLU A 273 23.32 2.05 -6.81
N VAL A 274 22.61 2.28 -7.91
CA VAL A 274 21.40 1.52 -8.25
C VAL A 274 21.51 1.01 -9.68
N GLU A 275 21.43 -0.31 -9.84
CA GLU A 275 21.44 -1.00 -11.13
C GLU A 275 20.05 -1.59 -11.42
N GLU A 276 19.51 -1.31 -12.60
CA GLU A 276 18.21 -1.84 -13.03
C GLU A 276 18.40 -3.00 -14.02
N PHE A 277 17.63 -4.07 -13.82
CA PHE A 277 17.53 -5.25 -14.69
C PHE A 277 16.08 -5.38 -15.17
N ASP A 278 15.78 -6.39 -15.98
CA ASP A 278 14.43 -6.58 -16.53
C ASP A 278 13.34 -6.74 -15.43
N ASP A 279 13.65 -7.49 -14.37
CA ASP A 279 12.73 -7.83 -13.28
C ASP A 279 13.38 -7.69 -11.88
N ALA A 280 14.49 -6.97 -11.79
CA ALA A 280 15.19 -6.76 -10.52
C ALA A 280 15.84 -5.37 -10.47
N VAL A 281 16.08 -4.90 -9.25
CA VAL A 281 16.85 -3.69 -8.97
C VAL A 281 17.87 -4.02 -7.89
N ARG A 282 19.15 -3.70 -8.13
CA ARG A 282 20.24 -3.86 -7.16
C ARG A 282 20.57 -2.52 -6.53
N VAL A 283 20.68 -2.50 -5.23
CA VAL A 283 21.08 -1.31 -4.46
C VAL A 283 22.37 -1.61 -3.71
N ILE A 284 23.38 -0.78 -3.94
CA ILE A 284 24.67 -0.84 -3.25
C ILE A 284 24.85 0.46 -2.48
N SER A 285 25.20 0.34 -1.20
CA SER A 285 25.45 1.47 -0.30
C SER A 285 26.60 1.19 0.63
N ASP A 286 27.48 2.16 0.82
CA ASP A 286 28.54 2.11 1.84
C ASP A 286 28.09 2.72 3.19
N GLY A 287 26.82 3.08 3.28
CA GLY A 287 26.20 3.71 4.46
C GLY A 287 26.46 5.22 4.57
N LYS A 288 27.18 5.82 3.62
CA LYS A 288 27.42 7.27 3.58
C LYS A 288 26.40 7.89 2.63
N LEU A 289 25.46 8.63 3.18
CA LEU A 289 24.37 9.21 2.43
C LEU A 289 24.50 10.74 2.31
N ASN A 290 24.05 11.27 1.19
CA ASN A 290 24.01 12.69 0.91
C ASN A 290 22.61 13.26 1.18
N ARG A 291 22.56 14.52 1.59
CA ARG A 291 21.30 15.26 1.70
C ARG A 291 20.58 15.35 0.37
N THR A 292 19.24 15.33 0.41
CA THR A 292 18.41 15.61 -0.75
C THR A 292 17.07 16.24 -0.34
N GLN A 293 16.29 16.65 -1.33
CA GLN A 293 14.94 17.18 -1.16
C GLN A 293 13.94 16.25 -1.80
N VAL A 294 12.86 15.98 -1.08
CA VAL A 294 11.78 15.09 -1.55
C VAL A 294 10.44 15.77 -1.36
N THR A 295 9.60 15.69 -2.38
CA THR A 295 8.18 16.07 -2.31
C THR A 295 7.34 14.88 -2.72
N THR A 296 6.40 14.47 -1.87
CA THR A 296 5.45 13.42 -2.24
C THR A 296 4.45 13.96 -3.23
N LEU A 297 4.18 13.20 -4.29
CA LEU A 297 3.27 13.57 -5.37
C LEU A 297 2.53 12.31 -5.86
N PRO A 298 1.36 12.46 -6.49
CA PRO A 298 0.75 11.36 -7.23
C PRO A 298 1.71 10.76 -8.25
N TYR A 299 1.57 9.47 -8.53
CA TYR A 299 2.40 8.78 -9.51
C TYR A 299 2.43 9.53 -10.87
N PRO A 300 3.58 9.68 -11.54
CA PRO A 300 4.87 9.04 -11.27
C PRO A 300 5.80 9.80 -10.29
N GLY A 301 5.28 10.72 -9.49
CA GLY A 301 6.05 11.38 -8.45
C GLY A 301 6.42 10.45 -7.30
N PHE A 302 7.18 10.97 -6.33
CA PHE A 302 7.63 10.19 -5.18
C PHE A 302 6.43 9.77 -4.31
N PRO A 303 6.21 8.46 -4.06
CA PRO A 303 5.02 7.99 -3.38
C PRO A 303 5.03 8.32 -1.88
N THR A 304 3.89 8.80 -1.37
CA THR A 304 3.71 9.07 0.05
C THR A 304 3.94 7.83 0.93
N ASP A 305 3.68 6.63 0.40
CA ASP A 305 3.90 5.36 1.12
C ASP A 305 5.38 5.02 1.35
N MET A 306 6.31 5.73 0.71
CA MET A 306 7.75 5.62 0.94
C MET A 306 8.34 6.84 1.65
N GLN A 307 7.51 7.82 2.00
CA GLN A 307 7.97 9.05 2.66
C GLN A 307 8.65 8.77 4.03
N PRO A 308 8.10 7.94 4.93
CA PRO A 308 8.75 7.63 6.20
C PRO A 308 10.11 6.94 6.03
N GLN A 309 10.24 5.99 5.11
CA GLN A 309 11.49 5.28 4.81
C GLN A 309 12.55 6.24 4.27
N MET A 310 12.15 7.15 3.39
CA MET A 310 13.05 8.20 2.88
C MET A 310 13.54 9.10 4.00
N ALA A 311 12.65 9.55 4.88
CA ALA A 311 13.01 10.39 6.03
C ALA A 311 14.03 9.70 6.95
N VAL A 312 13.93 8.38 7.12
CA VAL A 312 14.89 7.59 7.92
C VAL A 312 16.29 7.67 7.32
N ILE A 313 16.45 7.44 6.02
CA ILE A 313 17.79 7.52 5.41
C ILE A 313 18.34 8.95 5.42
N LEU A 314 17.48 9.95 5.25
CA LEU A 314 17.89 11.37 5.31
C LEU A 314 18.29 11.79 6.73
N GLY A 315 17.77 11.14 7.77
CA GLY A 315 18.14 11.38 9.16
C GLY A 315 19.58 11.00 9.50
N ILE A 316 20.23 10.17 8.69
CA ILE A 316 21.65 9.82 8.80
C ILE A 316 22.48 10.31 7.61
N ALA A 317 21.89 11.09 6.68
CA ALA A 317 22.58 11.69 5.56
C ALA A 317 23.38 12.92 5.97
N GLU A 318 24.52 13.17 5.33
CA GLU A 318 25.32 14.35 5.61
C GLU A 318 24.61 15.65 5.19
N GLY A 319 24.43 16.58 6.12
CA GLY A 319 23.85 17.89 5.88
C GLY A 319 22.37 17.96 6.23
N THR A 320 21.65 18.92 5.64
CA THR A 320 20.23 19.17 5.92
C THR A 320 19.38 18.85 4.70
N SER A 321 18.39 18.00 4.89
CA SER A 321 17.41 17.56 3.90
C SER A 321 16.03 18.12 4.21
N THR A 322 15.14 18.13 3.21
CA THR A 322 13.73 18.47 3.39
C THR A 322 12.82 17.41 2.78
N VAL A 323 11.76 17.09 3.49
CA VAL A 323 10.68 16.22 3.00
C VAL A 323 9.37 16.99 3.07
N THR A 324 8.76 17.23 1.92
CA THR A 324 7.45 17.89 1.81
C THR A 324 6.38 16.83 1.55
N GLU A 325 5.41 16.72 2.46
CA GLU A 325 4.27 15.82 2.33
C GLU A 325 3.08 16.56 1.73
N SER A 326 2.69 16.21 0.49
CA SER A 326 1.60 16.90 -0.22
C SER A 326 0.32 16.09 -0.28
N ILE A 327 0.31 14.86 0.22
CA ILE A 327 -0.82 13.94 0.07
C ILE A 327 -1.65 13.85 1.36
N PHE A 328 -0.98 13.71 2.53
CA PHE A 328 -1.64 13.50 3.82
C PHE A 328 -1.15 14.48 4.89
N GLU A 329 -2.08 14.97 5.70
CA GLU A 329 -1.81 16.03 6.71
C GLU A 329 -1.02 15.49 7.93
N ASN A 330 -1.20 14.21 8.30
CA ASN A 330 -0.66 13.62 9.53
C ASN A 330 0.39 12.53 9.26
N ARG A 331 1.22 12.68 8.22
CA ARG A 331 2.17 11.63 7.80
C ARG A 331 3.51 11.67 8.56
N PHE A 332 3.72 12.61 9.47
CA PHE A 332 4.98 12.77 10.22
C PHE A 332 4.93 12.20 11.65
N LYS A 333 3.95 11.41 12.03
CA LYS A 333 3.83 10.83 13.38
C LYS A 333 5.04 9.99 13.82
N TYR A 334 5.77 9.41 12.89
CA TYR A 334 6.99 8.65 13.19
C TYR A 334 8.14 9.53 13.69
N VAL A 335 8.09 10.85 13.51
CA VAL A 335 9.18 11.78 13.90
C VAL A 335 9.42 11.75 15.40
N ASP A 336 8.37 11.68 16.21
CA ASP A 336 8.51 11.57 17.67
C ASP A 336 9.24 10.27 18.06
N GLU A 337 8.96 9.18 17.36
CA GLU A 337 9.62 7.89 17.60
C GLU A 337 11.08 7.90 17.12
N LEU A 338 11.38 8.49 15.96
CA LEU A 338 12.75 8.68 15.50
C LEU A 338 13.57 9.59 16.41
N THR A 339 12.95 10.59 17.03
CA THR A 339 13.60 11.48 18.00
C THR A 339 14.11 10.70 19.22
N LYS A 340 13.38 9.65 19.66
CA LYS A 340 13.86 8.74 20.70
C LYS A 340 15.14 8.00 20.30
N MET A 341 15.34 7.80 19.00
CA MET A 341 16.53 7.19 18.41
C MET A 341 17.67 8.20 18.10
N GLY A 342 17.50 9.47 18.49
CA GLY A 342 18.49 10.51 18.29
C GLY A 342 18.38 11.30 16.99
N ALA A 343 17.31 11.14 16.22
CA ALA A 343 17.08 11.93 15.01
C ALA A 343 16.89 13.42 15.33
N ASN A 344 17.37 14.27 14.43
CA ASN A 344 17.20 15.72 14.50
C ASN A 344 16.25 16.20 13.38
N ILE A 345 14.96 16.16 13.66
CA ILE A 345 13.90 16.48 12.68
C ILE A 345 12.96 17.53 13.28
N LYS A 346 12.74 18.60 12.52
CA LYS A 346 11.75 19.63 12.84
C LYS A 346 10.64 19.60 11.78
N VAL A 347 9.40 19.48 12.22
CA VAL A 347 8.23 19.52 11.33
C VAL A 347 7.58 20.89 11.42
N GLU A 348 7.44 21.55 10.28
CA GLU A 348 6.73 22.82 10.12
C GLU A 348 5.63 22.64 9.06
N SER A 349 4.38 22.61 9.50
CA SER A 349 3.23 22.35 8.63
C SER A 349 3.37 20.99 7.91
N ASN A 350 3.57 20.98 6.59
CA ASN A 350 3.73 19.77 5.77
C ASN A 350 5.19 19.53 5.35
N ILE A 351 6.16 20.17 6.00
CA ILE A 351 7.59 20.04 5.68
C ILE A 351 8.33 19.53 6.90
N ALA A 352 9.09 18.46 6.74
CA ALA A 352 10.10 18.02 7.70
C ALA A 352 11.47 18.53 7.27
N ILE A 353 12.12 19.27 8.16
CA ILE A 353 13.51 19.70 8.03
C ILE A 353 14.35 18.71 8.81
N ILE A 354 15.24 18.00 8.13
CA ILE A 354 15.99 16.87 8.66
C ILE A 354 17.48 17.24 8.66
N SER A 355 18.06 17.42 9.84
CA SER A 355 19.50 17.57 9.98
C SER A 355 20.11 16.21 10.28
N GLY A 356 20.95 15.71 9.38
CA GLY A 356 21.53 14.40 9.50
C GLY A 356 22.38 14.26 10.77
N VAL A 357 22.28 13.10 11.42
CA VAL A 357 23.12 12.70 12.54
C VAL A 357 24.07 11.59 12.08
N GLU A 358 25.17 11.41 12.79
CA GLU A 358 26.15 10.38 12.42
C GLU A 358 25.56 8.97 12.45
N LYS A 359 24.75 8.69 13.48
CA LYS A 359 24.07 7.39 13.69
C LYS A 359 22.79 7.56 14.49
N TYR A 360 21.86 6.65 14.30
CA TYR A 360 20.79 6.42 15.26
C TYR A 360 21.28 5.60 16.45
N THR A 361 20.61 5.75 17.57
CA THR A 361 20.80 4.92 18.78
C THR A 361 19.59 4.01 18.97
N GLY A 362 19.82 2.76 19.28
CA GLY A 362 18.75 1.81 19.57
C GLY A 362 17.87 2.29 20.71
N ALA A 363 16.56 2.17 20.52
CA ALA A 363 15.55 2.59 21.48
C ALA A 363 14.30 1.71 21.40
N ARG A 364 13.41 1.84 22.38
CA ARG A 364 12.06 1.28 22.30
C ARG A 364 11.13 2.29 21.66
N VAL A 365 10.51 1.90 20.53
CA VAL A 365 9.65 2.74 19.68
C VAL A 365 8.37 2.01 19.35
N ASN A 366 7.31 2.78 19.05
CA ASN A 366 6.00 2.24 18.66
C ASN A 366 5.75 2.50 17.18
N ALA A 367 5.28 1.47 16.46
CA ALA A 367 4.82 1.65 15.09
C ALA A 367 3.51 2.45 15.09
N PRO A 368 3.47 3.70 14.58
CA PRO A 368 2.24 4.49 14.58
C PRO A 368 1.29 4.12 13.46
N ASP A 369 1.82 3.56 12.38
CA ASP A 369 1.09 3.04 11.23
C ASP A 369 1.92 2.03 10.45
N LEU A 370 1.36 1.48 9.37
CA LEU A 370 1.98 0.47 8.52
C LEU A 370 3.35 0.89 7.97
N ARG A 371 3.44 2.06 7.34
CA ARG A 371 4.66 2.51 6.63
C ARG A 371 5.68 3.12 7.59
N ALA A 372 5.22 3.89 8.53
CA ALA A 372 6.06 4.42 9.61
C ALA A 372 6.66 3.29 10.46
N GLY A 373 5.90 2.24 10.74
CA GLY A 373 6.41 1.06 11.44
C GLY A 373 7.56 0.38 10.69
N ALA A 374 7.40 0.16 9.38
CA ALA A 374 8.47 -0.39 8.55
C ALA A 374 9.70 0.54 8.51
N ALA A 375 9.49 1.86 8.44
CA ALA A 375 10.57 2.83 8.50
C ALA A 375 11.34 2.78 9.83
N LEU A 376 10.65 2.59 10.96
CA LEU A 376 11.31 2.42 12.28
C LEU A 376 12.14 1.14 12.36
N VAL A 377 11.71 0.06 11.70
CA VAL A 377 12.53 -1.15 11.54
C VAL A 377 13.81 -0.83 10.78
N ILE A 378 13.70 -0.10 9.65
CA ILE A 378 14.88 0.34 8.88
C ILE A 378 15.81 1.21 9.73
N ALA A 379 15.27 2.14 10.52
CA ALA A 379 16.07 2.93 11.46
C ALA A 379 16.79 2.05 12.46
N GLY A 380 16.14 1.00 12.96
CA GLY A 380 16.74 0.00 13.87
C GLY A 380 17.90 -0.76 13.23
N LEU A 381 17.84 -1.06 11.92
CA LEU A 381 18.94 -1.71 11.19
C LEU A 381 20.17 -0.81 11.09
N ALA A 382 19.99 0.50 10.97
CA ALA A 382 21.05 1.50 10.89
C ALA A 382 21.53 2.01 12.26
N ALA A 383 20.83 1.64 13.35
CA ALA A 383 21.13 2.14 14.69
C ALA A 383 22.29 1.41 15.36
N GLU A 384 22.95 2.08 16.28
CA GLU A 384 23.87 1.46 17.21
C GLU A 384 23.09 0.92 18.42
N GLY A 385 23.30 -0.33 18.78
CA GLY A 385 22.62 -0.97 19.90
C GLY A 385 21.39 -1.77 19.50
N VAL A 386 20.45 -1.94 20.41
CA VAL A 386 19.23 -2.74 20.24
C VAL A 386 18.01 -1.84 20.14
N THR A 387 17.22 -2.03 19.10
CA THR A 387 15.92 -1.36 18.91
C THR A 387 14.79 -2.35 19.13
N ILE A 388 13.76 -1.93 19.86
CA ILE A 388 12.52 -2.70 20.05
C ILE A 388 11.40 -1.92 19.39
N VAL A 389 10.70 -2.56 18.44
CA VAL A 389 9.55 -1.96 17.76
C VAL A 389 8.28 -2.64 18.26
N ASP A 390 7.46 -1.89 18.98
CA ASP A 390 6.15 -2.30 19.44
C ASP A 390 5.06 -2.10 18.36
N ASP A 391 3.86 -2.63 18.57
CA ASP A 391 2.70 -2.47 17.70
C ASP A 391 2.91 -2.97 16.26
N ILE A 392 3.71 -4.00 16.09
CA ILE A 392 4.07 -4.57 14.78
C ILE A 392 2.86 -5.09 13.97
N HIS A 393 1.71 -5.24 14.62
CA HIS A 393 0.46 -5.59 13.95
C HIS A 393 0.08 -4.57 12.84
N TYR A 394 0.55 -3.32 12.93
CA TYR A 394 0.42 -2.35 11.85
C TYR A 394 1.30 -2.72 10.64
N ILE A 395 2.52 -3.20 10.87
CA ILE A 395 3.45 -3.62 9.81
C ILE A 395 2.89 -4.85 9.08
N GLN A 396 2.36 -5.82 9.81
CA GLN A 396 1.76 -7.05 9.29
C GLN A 396 0.52 -6.85 8.41
N ARG A 397 -0.03 -5.64 8.41
CA ARG A 397 -1.12 -5.28 7.49
C ARG A 397 -0.71 -5.27 6.03
N GLY A 398 0.56 -5.07 5.72
CA GLY A 398 1.01 -4.90 4.34
C GLY A 398 2.40 -5.43 4.01
N TYR A 399 3.14 -5.99 4.98
CA TYR A 399 4.41 -6.66 4.73
C TYR A 399 4.30 -8.11 5.17
N GLU A 400 4.55 -9.01 4.24
CA GLU A 400 4.55 -10.46 4.48
C GLU A 400 5.95 -10.91 4.89
N ASN A 401 6.05 -11.63 6.02
CA ASN A 401 7.32 -12.18 6.55
C ASN A 401 8.47 -11.15 6.53
N PHE A 402 8.19 -9.92 6.98
CA PHE A 402 9.13 -8.81 6.86
C PHE A 402 10.44 -9.07 7.61
N GLU A 403 10.33 -9.54 8.85
CA GLU A 403 11.48 -9.91 9.67
C GLU A 403 12.27 -11.09 9.08
N GLY A 404 11.58 -12.08 8.51
CA GLY A 404 12.24 -13.24 7.88
C GLY A 404 13.05 -12.83 6.65
N LYS A 405 12.47 -12.04 5.77
CA LYS A 405 13.16 -11.51 4.58
C LYS A 405 14.38 -10.64 4.95
N LEU A 406 14.26 -9.80 5.97
CA LEU A 406 15.40 -9.02 6.47
C LEU A 406 16.49 -9.91 7.10
N ALA A 407 16.10 -10.94 7.84
CA ALA A 407 17.05 -11.90 8.43
C ALA A 407 17.82 -12.69 7.36
N GLU A 408 17.16 -13.07 6.26
CA GLU A 408 17.80 -13.72 5.09
C GLU A 408 18.85 -12.82 4.43
N LEU A 409 18.65 -11.50 4.47
CA LEU A 409 19.64 -10.52 4.02
C LEU A 409 20.77 -10.24 5.02
N GLY A 410 20.76 -10.88 6.18
CA GLY A 410 21.80 -10.76 7.20
C GLY A 410 21.48 -9.82 8.36
N ALA A 411 20.26 -9.31 8.44
CA ALA A 411 19.83 -8.52 9.59
C ALA A 411 19.70 -9.38 10.85
N ASN A 412 20.15 -8.85 11.99
CA ASN A 412 19.84 -9.42 13.29
C ASN A 412 18.49 -8.89 13.77
N ILE A 413 17.42 -9.55 13.37
CA ILE A 413 16.05 -9.22 13.71
C ILE A 413 15.27 -10.48 14.09
N GLU A 414 14.47 -10.40 15.14
CA GLU A 414 13.56 -11.48 15.54
C GLU A 414 12.20 -10.90 15.97
N ARG A 415 11.13 -11.65 15.72
CA ARG A 415 9.82 -11.39 16.30
C ARG A 415 9.73 -12.12 17.63
N VAL A 416 9.45 -11.37 18.70
CA VAL A 416 9.33 -11.89 20.06
C VAL A 416 7.92 -11.65 20.60
N THR A 417 7.44 -12.62 21.39
CA THR A 417 6.08 -12.61 21.97
C THR A 417 6.08 -12.56 23.49
N SER A 418 7.25 -12.72 24.11
CA SER A 418 7.40 -12.76 25.55
C SER A 418 8.69 -12.06 26.00
N GLU A 419 8.69 -11.59 27.24
CA GLU A 419 9.88 -11.00 27.87
C GLU A 419 11.06 -11.99 27.92
N LYS A 420 10.79 -13.28 28.06
CA LYS A 420 11.81 -14.32 28.04
C LYS A 420 12.52 -14.41 26.69
N GLU A 421 11.77 -14.32 25.59
CA GLU A 421 12.33 -14.32 24.23
C GLU A 421 13.15 -13.04 24.00
N LEU A 422 12.66 -11.89 24.44
CA LEU A 422 13.36 -10.62 24.38
C LEU A 422 14.73 -10.71 25.11
N GLN A 423 14.74 -11.18 26.34
CA GLN A 423 15.99 -11.36 27.11
C GLN A 423 16.96 -12.33 26.44
N LYS A 424 16.43 -13.42 25.85
CA LYS A 424 17.24 -14.39 25.11
C LYS A 424 17.89 -13.75 23.87
N PHE A 425 17.14 -12.93 23.13
CA PHE A 425 17.70 -12.20 21.98
C PHE A 425 18.80 -11.24 22.41
N ILE A 426 18.57 -10.43 23.44
CA ILE A 426 19.56 -9.47 23.95
C ILE A 426 20.86 -10.20 24.36
N LEU A 427 20.76 -11.31 25.10
CA LEU A 427 21.91 -12.11 25.46
C LEU A 427 22.67 -12.74 24.28
N LYS A 428 21.96 -13.02 23.16
CA LYS A 428 22.56 -13.58 21.95
C LYS A 428 23.41 -12.56 21.19
N VAL A 429 23.01 -11.27 21.24
CA VAL A 429 23.60 -10.19 20.44
C VAL A 429 24.50 -9.23 21.25
N SER A 430 24.59 -9.43 22.58
CA SER A 430 25.53 -8.74 23.47
C SER A 430 26.92 -9.36 23.38
#